data_97dfb49bcdc7adb05e01585d75c73aa7
#
_entry.id   97dfb49bcdc7adb05e01585d75c73aa7
#
_cell.length_a   1.000
_cell.length_b   1.000
_cell.length_c   1.000
_cell.angle_alpha   90.00
_cell.angle_beta   90.00
_cell.angle_gamma   90.00
#
_symmetry.space_group_name_H-M   'P 1'
#
loop_
_entity.id
_entity.type
_entity.pdbx_description
1 polymer ?
#
loop_
_entity_poly.entity_id
_entity_poly.type
_entity_poly.pdbx_seq_one_letter_code
_entity_poly.pdbx_strand_id
1 'polypeptide(L)'
;MIKLLIFTFILTLATFNILIAEEYFSTLRYNNVNLRQGPSKDYPVKIFYKKKYLPVLIQDSSYNYRKIRDHENNTGWIHVSQLSRKKAALTNVDQVVMFKNSTIFSNPIAVLEKGRLCLISKCIDEWCKIKTDRYSGWIKKKNLRGNF
;
A
#
# COMPACT_ATOMS: atom_id res chain seq x y z
N MET A 1 60.05 13.74 -37.36
CA MET A 1 59.25 14.33 -36.32
C MET A 1 57.83 13.78 -36.49
N ILE A 2 57.49 12.73 -35.71
CA ILE A 2 56.19 12.08 -35.74
C ILE A 2 55.33 12.75 -34.67
N LYS A 3 54.28 13.49 -35.07
CA LYS A 3 53.31 14.04 -34.14
C LYS A 3 52.33 12.94 -33.76
N LEU A 4 52.45 12.48 -32.51
CA LEU A 4 51.55 11.53 -31.89
C LEU A 4 50.20 12.27 -31.53
N LEU A 5 49.16 12.03 -32.29
CA LEU A 5 47.81 12.49 -32.00
C LEU A 5 47.23 11.55 -30.94
N ILE A 6 47.21 12.00 -29.69
CA ILE A 6 46.51 11.32 -28.60
C ILE A 6 45.02 11.64 -28.74
N PHE A 7 44.26 10.68 -29.25
CA PHE A 7 42.81 10.75 -29.32
C PHE A 7 42.25 10.35 -27.96
N THR A 8 41.99 11.33 -27.11
CA THR A 8 41.31 11.10 -25.82
C THR A 8 39.86 10.77 -26.08
N PHE A 9 39.53 9.49 -26.05
CA PHE A 9 38.14 8.98 -26.06
C PHE A 9 37.54 9.24 -24.67
N ILE A 10 36.81 10.35 -24.53
CA ILE A 10 36.03 10.64 -23.34
C ILE A 10 34.79 9.73 -23.37
N LEU A 11 34.86 8.62 -22.64
CA LEU A 11 33.75 7.72 -22.40
C LEU A 11 32.79 8.41 -21.43
N THR A 12 31.80 9.14 -21.96
CA THR A 12 30.69 9.66 -21.17
C THR A 12 29.84 8.49 -20.70
N LEU A 13 30.05 8.05 -19.46
CA LEU A 13 29.11 7.18 -18.76
C LEU A 13 27.82 7.96 -18.57
N ALA A 14 26.86 7.74 -19.46
CA ALA A 14 25.48 8.15 -19.24
C ALA A 14 24.94 7.33 -18.07
N THR A 15 24.94 7.92 -16.88
CA THR A 15 24.26 7.34 -15.72
C THR A 15 22.77 7.38 -16.01
N PHE A 16 22.22 6.26 -16.45
CA PHE A 16 20.78 6.05 -16.52
C PHE A 16 20.25 6.10 -15.07
N ASN A 17 19.74 7.26 -14.64
CA ASN A 17 18.93 7.35 -13.44
C ASN A 17 17.62 6.62 -13.73
N ILE A 18 17.53 5.35 -13.33
CA ILE A 18 16.29 4.61 -13.31
C ILE A 18 15.45 5.26 -12.22
N LEU A 19 14.51 6.10 -12.61
CA LEU A 19 13.52 6.67 -11.71
C LEU A 19 12.56 5.53 -11.33
N ILE A 20 12.90 4.80 -10.26
CA ILE A 20 11.99 3.80 -9.69
C ILE A 20 10.88 4.60 -9.00
N ALA A 21 9.66 4.46 -9.50
CA ALA A 21 8.50 5.04 -8.83
C ALA A 21 8.39 4.43 -7.43
N GLU A 22 8.37 5.27 -6.41
CA GLU A 22 8.25 4.82 -5.02
C GLU A 22 6.86 4.19 -4.82
N GLU A 23 6.85 2.95 -4.34
CA GLU A 23 5.61 2.25 -3.99
C GLU A 23 5.00 2.86 -2.72
N TYR A 24 3.70 3.10 -2.72
CA TYR A 24 2.98 3.61 -1.55
C TYR A 24 1.61 2.97 -1.41
N PHE A 25 1.07 2.96 -0.20
CA PHE A 25 -0.29 2.46 0.03
C PHE A 25 -1.35 3.52 -0.22
N SER A 26 -2.46 3.08 -0.78
CA SER A 26 -3.73 3.80 -0.86
C SER A 26 -4.85 2.87 -0.39
N THR A 27 -6.07 3.36 -0.33
CA THR A 27 -7.23 2.56 0.07
C THR A 27 -8.37 2.71 -0.95
N LEU A 28 -9.24 1.72 -1.04
CA LEU A 28 -10.40 1.79 -1.90
C LEU A 28 -11.43 2.76 -1.33
N ARG A 29 -11.97 3.65 -2.17
CA ARG A 29 -12.91 4.70 -1.75
C ARG A 29 -14.33 4.17 -1.52
N TYR A 30 -14.72 3.16 -2.28
CA TYR A 30 -16.09 2.65 -2.32
C TYR A 30 -16.14 1.16 -2.00
N ASN A 31 -17.35 0.65 -1.70
CA ASN A 31 -17.57 -0.78 -1.55
C ASN A 31 -17.43 -1.54 -2.87
N ASN A 32 -17.74 -0.87 -4.00
CA ASN A 32 -17.62 -1.48 -5.32
C ASN A 32 -16.52 -0.75 -6.10
N VAL A 33 -15.41 -1.43 -6.35
CA VAL A 33 -14.26 -0.92 -7.12
C VAL A 33 -13.81 -1.96 -8.13
N ASN A 34 -13.56 -1.52 -9.35
CA ASN A 34 -13.16 -2.38 -10.46
C ASN A 34 -11.63 -2.36 -10.63
N LEU A 35 -11.01 -3.53 -10.53
CA LEU A 35 -9.64 -3.76 -10.97
C LEU A 35 -9.66 -4.20 -12.43
N ARG A 36 -8.99 -3.45 -13.31
CA ARG A 36 -8.95 -3.72 -14.76
C ARG A 36 -7.60 -4.30 -15.19
N GLN A 37 -7.60 -4.94 -16.35
CA GLN A 37 -6.37 -5.50 -16.94
C GLN A 37 -5.40 -4.41 -17.44
N GLY A 38 -5.90 -3.22 -17.79
CA GLY A 38 -5.10 -2.11 -18.29
C GLY A 38 -5.64 -0.73 -17.87
N PRO A 39 -4.91 0.35 -18.19
CA PRO A 39 -5.17 1.69 -17.69
C PRO A 39 -6.21 2.46 -18.51
N SER A 40 -7.34 1.84 -18.82
CA SER A 40 -8.48 2.50 -19.47
C SER A 40 -9.79 1.76 -19.17
N LYS A 41 -10.92 2.41 -19.47
CA LYS A 41 -12.26 1.80 -19.34
C LYS A 41 -12.49 0.66 -20.35
N ASP A 42 -11.74 0.64 -21.43
CA ASP A 42 -11.87 -0.35 -22.51
C ASP A 42 -11.29 -1.71 -22.12
N TYR A 43 -10.41 -1.73 -21.13
CA TYR A 43 -9.88 -2.99 -20.61
C TYR A 43 -10.90 -3.71 -19.74
N PRO A 44 -11.00 -5.05 -19.86
CA PRO A 44 -11.93 -5.85 -19.08
C PRO A 44 -11.62 -5.78 -17.58
N VAL A 45 -12.66 -5.93 -16.77
CA VAL A 45 -12.54 -6.02 -15.32
C VAL A 45 -12.03 -7.40 -14.95
N LYS A 46 -10.96 -7.45 -14.15
CA LYS A 46 -10.37 -8.66 -13.57
C LYS A 46 -11.03 -9.06 -12.25
N ILE A 47 -11.20 -8.07 -11.37
CA ILE A 47 -11.71 -8.27 -10.02
C ILE A 47 -12.69 -7.15 -9.68
N PHE A 48 -13.80 -7.53 -9.06
CA PHE A 48 -14.77 -6.63 -8.46
C PHE A 48 -14.57 -6.63 -6.95
N TYR A 49 -13.90 -5.61 -6.42
CA TYR A 49 -13.77 -5.46 -4.96
C TYR A 49 -15.08 -5.00 -4.34
N LYS A 50 -15.42 -5.56 -3.19
CA LYS A 50 -16.64 -5.23 -2.42
C LYS A 50 -16.32 -4.76 -1.00
N LYS A 51 -15.16 -4.19 -0.79
CA LYS A 51 -14.72 -3.79 0.56
C LYS A 51 -14.09 -2.40 0.55
N LYS A 52 -14.84 -1.42 1.05
CA LYS A 52 -14.37 -0.04 1.24
C LYS A 52 -13.16 -0.02 2.18
N TYR A 53 -12.23 0.89 1.91
CA TYR A 53 -10.97 1.08 2.65
C TYR A 53 -9.98 -0.09 2.62
N LEU A 54 -10.20 -1.09 1.77
CA LEU A 54 -9.20 -2.12 1.54
C LEU A 54 -7.88 -1.46 1.10
N PRO A 55 -6.76 -1.68 1.80
CA PRO A 55 -5.47 -1.13 1.40
C PRO A 55 -4.94 -1.85 0.17
N VAL A 56 -4.39 -1.08 -0.76
CA VAL A 56 -3.74 -1.54 -1.98
C VAL A 56 -2.41 -0.83 -2.16
N LEU A 57 -1.39 -1.55 -2.60
CA LEU A 57 -0.07 -1.00 -2.87
C LEU A 57 -0.05 -0.43 -4.29
N ILE A 58 0.22 0.86 -4.42
CA ILE A 58 0.40 1.53 -5.71
C ILE A 58 1.81 1.26 -6.21
N GLN A 59 1.95 0.72 -7.40
CA GLN A 59 3.23 0.35 -8.00
C GLN A 59 3.60 1.20 -9.21
N ASP A 60 2.61 1.75 -9.90
CA ASP A 60 2.83 2.52 -11.13
C ASP A 60 1.64 3.44 -11.41
N SER A 61 1.80 4.36 -12.34
CA SER A 61 0.76 5.30 -12.76
C SER A 61 0.74 5.46 -14.28
N SER A 62 -0.46 5.56 -14.84
CA SER A 62 -0.69 5.90 -16.24
C SER A 62 -1.92 6.80 -16.33
N TYR A 63 -1.72 8.07 -16.65
CA TYR A 63 -2.79 9.10 -16.65
C TYR A 63 -3.63 9.03 -15.35
N ASN A 64 -4.94 8.82 -15.48
CA ASN A 64 -5.88 8.74 -14.36
C ASN A 64 -6.01 7.33 -13.76
N TYR A 65 -5.09 6.42 -14.06
CA TYR A 65 -5.06 5.06 -13.53
C TYR A 65 -3.82 4.82 -12.67
N ARG A 66 -3.97 3.95 -11.68
CA ARG A 66 -2.87 3.46 -10.83
C ARG A 66 -2.80 1.95 -10.94
N LYS A 67 -1.59 1.44 -11.21
CA LYS A 67 -1.32 0.01 -11.13
C LYS A 67 -1.19 -0.35 -9.65
N ILE A 68 -1.98 -1.30 -9.21
CA ILE A 68 -2.00 -1.71 -7.82
C ILE A 68 -1.62 -3.18 -7.67
N ARG A 69 -1.20 -3.52 -6.45
CA ARG A 69 -1.12 -4.90 -5.95
C ARG A 69 -1.92 -4.99 -4.66
N ASP A 70 -2.83 -5.96 -4.56
CA ASP A 70 -3.62 -6.20 -3.37
C ASP A 70 -2.92 -7.15 -2.37
N HIS A 71 -3.59 -7.49 -1.28
CA HIS A 71 -3.07 -8.37 -0.23
C HIS A 71 -2.96 -9.84 -0.65
N GLU A 72 -3.63 -10.25 -1.72
CA GLU A 72 -3.58 -11.57 -2.33
C GLU A 72 -2.63 -11.64 -3.53
N ASN A 73 -1.84 -10.57 -3.76
CA ASN A 73 -0.92 -10.38 -4.87
C ASN A 73 -1.58 -10.25 -6.26
N ASN A 74 -2.87 -9.97 -6.33
CA ASN A 74 -3.50 -9.61 -7.58
C ASN A 74 -3.02 -8.23 -8.03
N THR A 75 -2.72 -8.10 -9.31
CA THR A 75 -2.29 -6.84 -9.94
C THR A 75 -3.25 -6.39 -11.03
N GLY A 76 -3.35 -5.10 -11.23
CA GLY A 76 -4.18 -4.49 -12.26
C GLY A 76 -4.29 -2.99 -12.06
N TRP A 77 -5.26 -2.36 -12.73
CA TRP A 77 -5.39 -0.91 -12.80
C TRP A 77 -6.71 -0.44 -12.21
N ILE A 78 -6.64 0.59 -11.38
CA ILE A 78 -7.79 1.25 -10.75
C ILE A 78 -7.76 2.74 -11.13
N HIS A 79 -8.91 3.30 -11.48
CA HIS A 79 -9.03 4.74 -11.74
C HIS A 79 -8.86 5.52 -10.43
N VAL A 80 -8.16 6.67 -10.47
CA VAL A 80 -7.83 7.47 -9.28
C VAL A 80 -9.05 7.91 -8.47
N SER A 81 -10.20 8.12 -9.12
CA SER A 81 -11.44 8.47 -8.44
C SER A 81 -11.96 7.38 -7.48
N GLN A 82 -11.53 6.13 -7.67
CA GLN A 82 -11.90 4.98 -6.84
C GLN A 82 -10.91 4.74 -5.69
N LEU A 83 -9.85 5.55 -5.59
CA LEU A 83 -8.85 5.51 -4.54
C LEU A 83 -9.08 6.60 -3.49
N SER A 84 -8.57 6.38 -2.29
CA SER A 84 -8.72 7.25 -1.13
C SER A 84 -7.41 7.29 -0.32
N ARG A 85 -7.19 8.40 0.38
CA ARG A 85 -6.11 8.56 1.36
C ARG A 85 -6.49 8.12 2.77
N LYS A 86 -7.66 7.51 2.95
CA LYS A 86 -8.10 7.02 4.26
C LYS A 86 -7.06 6.06 4.82
N LYS A 87 -6.64 6.30 6.05
CA LYS A 87 -5.68 5.45 6.74
C LYS A 87 -6.35 4.16 7.19
N ALA A 88 -5.87 3.05 6.66
CA ALA A 88 -6.36 1.72 6.98
C ALA A 88 -5.29 0.67 6.68
N ALA A 89 -5.34 -0.43 7.39
CA ALA A 89 -4.43 -1.57 7.22
C ALA A 89 -5.15 -2.89 7.43
N LEU A 90 -4.57 -3.96 6.93
CA LEU A 90 -4.94 -5.33 7.25
C LEU A 90 -3.96 -5.88 8.30
N THR A 91 -4.46 -6.69 9.22
CA THR A 91 -3.60 -7.54 10.05
C THR A 91 -2.84 -8.51 9.16
N ASN A 92 -1.52 -8.62 9.36
CA ASN A 92 -0.63 -9.41 8.50
C ASN A 92 -0.17 -10.74 9.12
N VAL A 93 -0.53 -10.99 10.38
CA VAL A 93 -0.26 -12.23 11.12
C VAL A 93 -1.52 -12.71 11.81
N ASP A 94 -1.55 -13.99 12.17
CA ASP A 94 -2.64 -14.57 12.95
C ASP A 94 -2.56 -14.14 14.42
N GLN A 95 -3.72 -14.07 15.08
CA GLN A 95 -3.85 -13.80 16.52
C GLN A 95 -3.17 -12.50 16.98
N VAL A 96 -3.48 -11.39 16.30
CA VAL A 96 -3.02 -10.07 16.72
C VAL A 96 -3.80 -9.61 17.93
N VAL A 97 -3.10 -9.41 19.07
CA VAL A 97 -3.73 -8.90 20.29
C VAL A 97 -3.92 -7.39 20.19
N MET A 98 -5.14 -6.95 20.43
CA MET A 98 -5.50 -5.55 20.60
C MET A 98 -5.53 -5.19 22.09
N PHE A 99 -4.87 -4.11 22.47
CA PHE A 99 -4.75 -3.65 23.84
C PHE A 99 -5.53 -2.36 24.09
N LYS A 100 -5.91 -2.12 25.34
CA LYS A 100 -6.57 -0.89 25.76
C LYS A 100 -5.67 0.35 25.60
N ASN A 101 -4.39 0.20 25.89
CA ASN A 101 -3.36 1.24 25.80
C ASN A 101 -2.18 0.76 24.92
N SER A 102 -1.31 1.69 24.51
CA SER A 102 -0.12 1.42 23.69
C SER A 102 1.04 0.78 24.45
N THR A 103 0.77 -0.31 25.14
CA THR A 103 1.76 -1.09 25.89
C THR A 103 1.30 -2.55 25.99
N ILE A 104 2.27 -3.47 26.00
CA ILE A 104 2.01 -4.92 26.19
C ILE A 104 1.51 -5.27 27.61
N PHE A 105 1.72 -4.38 28.58
CA PHE A 105 1.26 -4.53 29.96
C PHE A 105 -0.19 -4.07 30.16
N SER A 106 -0.81 -3.52 29.12
CA SER A 106 -2.20 -3.12 29.15
C SER A 106 -3.14 -4.31 29.00
N ASN A 107 -4.38 -4.14 29.42
CA ASN A 107 -5.41 -5.17 29.28
C ASN A 107 -5.69 -5.47 27.80
N PRO A 108 -5.66 -6.73 27.37
CA PRO A 108 -6.10 -7.12 26.05
C PRO A 108 -7.63 -6.96 25.95
N ILE A 109 -8.11 -6.47 24.82
CA ILE A 109 -9.55 -6.27 24.54
C ILE A 109 -10.08 -7.21 23.47
N ALA A 110 -9.24 -7.61 22.52
CA ALA A 110 -9.62 -8.52 21.43
C ALA A 110 -8.41 -9.22 20.86
N VAL A 111 -8.65 -10.33 20.20
CA VAL A 111 -7.67 -11.01 19.35
C VAL A 111 -8.21 -10.98 17.94
N LEU A 112 -7.42 -10.49 17.00
CA LEU A 112 -7.77 -10.35 15.59
C LEU A 112 -7.08 -11.41 14.75
N GLU A 113 -7.83 -11.99 13.82
CA GLU A 113 -7.29 -12.90 12.82
C GLU A 113 -6.57 -12.12 11.72
N LYS A 114 -5.71 -12.80 10.98
CA LYS A 114 -5.08 -12.28 9.77
C LYS A 114 -6.09 -11.79 8.74
N GLY A 115 -5.79 -10.69 8.05
CA GLY A 115 -6.66 -10.12 7.02
C GLY A 115 -7.82 -9.28 7.57
N ARG A 116 -7.87 -9.02 8.88
CA ARG A 116 -8.87 -8.12 9.46
C ARG A 116 -8.59 -6.68 9.05
N LEU A 117 -9.59 -6.01 8.49
CA LEU A 117 -9.49 -4.59 8.13
C LEU A 117 -9.60 -3.71 9.38
N CYS A 118 -8.60 -2.86 9.55
CA CYS A 118 -8.48 -1.92 10.66
C CYS A 118 -8.40 -0.49 10.12
N LEU A 119 -9.33 0.38 10.53
CA LEU A 119 -9.22 1.81 10.29
C LEU A 119 -8.24 2.41 11.29
N ILE A 120 -7.28 3.19 10.83
CA ILE A 120 -6.24 3.77 11.67
C ILE A 120 -6.64 5.19 12.07
N SER A 121 -6.70 5.44 13.38
CA SER A 121 -6.95 6.78 13.93
C SER A 121 -5.66 7.57 14.04
N LYS A 122 -4.62 6.95 14.63
CA LYS A 122 -3.28 7.53 14.78
C LYS A 122 -2.26 6.44 15.06
N CYS A 123 -0.99 6.72 14.76
CA CYS A 123 0.14 5.89 15.19
C CYS A 123 1.09 6.74 16.03
N ILE A 124 1.63 6.16 17.10
CA ILE A 124 2.65 6.74 17.99
C ILE A 124 3.71 5.67 18.17
N ASP A 125 4.94 5.97 17.76
CA ASP A 125 6.05 5.02 17.80
C ASP A 125 5.70 3.68 17.14
N GLU A 126 5.77 2.59 17.88
CA GLU A 126 5.49 1.23 17.38
C GLU A 126 4.00 0.84 17.45
N TRP A 127 3.11 1.73 17.88
CA TRP A 127 1.72 1.44 18.12
C TRP A 127 0.78 2.26 17.25
N CYS A 128 -0.28 1.60 16.77
CA CYS A 128 -1.37 2.28 16.06
C CYS A 128 -2.70 2.05 16.81
N LYS A 129 -3.42 3.16 17.04
CA LYS A 129 -4.80 3.11 17.50
C LYS A 129 -5.70 2.81 16.32
N ILE A 130 -6.39 1.70 16.38
CA ILE A 130 -7.25 1.22 15.29
C ILE A 130 -8.69 1.04 15.75
N LYS A 131 -9.58 1.03 14.77
CA LYS A 131 -10.97 0.64 14.92
C LYS A 131 -11.29 -0.47 13.91
N THR A 132 -11.90 -1.55 14.38
CA THR A 132 -12.42 -2.63 13.55
C THR A 132 -13.75 -3.11 14.14
N ASP A 133 -14.79 -3.21 13.29
CA ASP A 133 -16.15 -3.50 13.74
C ASP A 133 -16.55 -2.63 14.95
N ARG A 134 -16.83 -3.26 16.10
CA ARG A 134 -17.20 -2.57 17.35
C ARG A 134 -16.01 -2.32 18.30
N TYR A 135 -14.82 -2.85 17.97
CA TYR A 135 -13.65 -2.73 18.82
C TYR A 135 -12.77 -1.56 18.43
N SER A 136 -12.19 -0.90 19.44
CA SER A 136 -11.17 0.15 19.26
C SER A 136 -10.08 -0.02 20.30
N GLY A 137 -8.84 -0.03 19.86
CA GLY A 137 -7.69 -0.23 20.74
C GLY A 137 -6.38 -0.07 20.02
N TRP A 138 -5.31 -0.54 20.64
CA TRP A 138 -3.95 -0.39 20.17
C TRP A 138 -3.37 -1.71 19.72
N ILE A 139 -2.73 -1.70 18.53
CA ILE A 139 -2.03 -2.83 17.94
C ILE A 139 -0.61 -2.39 17.58
N LYS A 140 0.36 -3.30 17.70
CA LYS A 140 1.71 -3.03 17.20
C LYS A 140 1.71 -2.82 15.70
N LYS A 141 2.32 -1.72 15.25
CA LYS A 141 2.40 -1.31 13.84
C LYS A 141 2.96 -2.42 12.94
N LYS A 142 3.94 -3.20 13.41
CA LYS A 142 4.54 -4.32 12.67
C LYS A 142 3.55 -5.42 12.28
N ASN A 143 2.42 -5.54 13.01
CA ASN A 143 1.37 -6.52 12.74
C ASN A 143 0.30 -6.00 11.76
N LEU A 144 0.53 -4.84 11.18
CA LEU A 144 -0.36 -4.18 10.23
C LEU A 144 0.35 -3.93 8.89
N ARG A 145 -0.40 -4.09 7.79
CA ARG A 145 0.07 -3.76 6.45
C ARG A 145 -0.96 -2.86 5.76
N GLY A 146 -0.55 -1.66 5.37
CA GLY A 146 -1.47 -0.73 4.72
C GLY A 146 -1.02 0.72 4.74
N ASN A 147 -1.99 1.62 4.63
CA ASN A 147 -1.81 3.07 4.62
C ASN A 147 -1.86 3.61 6.06
N PHE A 148 -0.72 4.16 6.54
CA PHE A 148 -0.53 4.71 7.89
C PHE A 148 -0.60 6.23 7.95
#